data_8e576e4713f114506f62f57005a2ad01
#
_entry.id   8e576e4713f114506f62f57005a2ad01
#
_cell.length_a   1.000
_cell.length_b   1.000
_cell.length_c   1.000
_cell.angle_alpha   90.00
_cell.angle_beta   90.00
_cell.angle_gamma   90.00
#
_symmetry.space_group_name_H-M   'P 1'
#
loop_
_entity.id
_entity.type
_entity.pdbx_description
1 polymer ?
#
loop_
_entity_poly.entity_id
_entity_poly.type
_entity_poly.pdbx_seq_one_letter_code
_entity_poly.pdbx_strand_id
1 'polypeptide(L)'
;MIFLKMIRFQQGAMHFEIGTLGNHEFDEGLAEYMRIVNGDEPTKQYNKAEMAYPHVKTGINIITANVVNKSDGQIPFGMQPYLIKEIHTSDGKVARIGFIGIETTSLPILTLYDNYKDYDVLDEAETIAKYDQILRKKGVNAIVVLAHTGVSTNKDGSTKGNAVDIIKRLYQIDPNNSVDLYIAGHSHQYANATVGSVKLVQAIYTGKAYDDIIGYIDPTTNDFAPNSLVSHVFPVLSEKDAPNIKTDANVTAIVEDANNRVAPIINKKIGEAATTGDILGRLHNTPTRENAVGELVVDGQLYAAHKVGLPADFAMTNTGGVRADLHVNPDRSITWGSAQAVQPFGNILRVVEMTGAQIVEALNQQYDEDQAYYLQISGLRYTYTDQNDPNQPYKVVQVYDQHNQPLDMNKTYNVVINDFLAGGGDGFSAFKGTKVVGIVGQDTDVFIDYITDMTNDGKPITAPTMNRKIYLTAEQLAKADSDSQSQTGTNRNTQNDANSQTEGNQLQEVPSQPVSPTVTLPTTAGQPAETVTLHGQPKQQTVAAANNQLINLTPTSINGQKQKATDQQAALPQTGNDEDLALLLLGSSLMAATGLTIMLV
;
A
#
# COMPACT_ATOMS: atom_id res chain seq x y z
N MET A 1 -11.17 10.46 -9.82
CA MET A 1 -10.99 10.65 -11.27
C MET A 1 -10.43 12.02 -11.69
N ILE A 2 -10.89 13.20 -11.18
CA ILE A 2 -10.26 14.50 -11.50
C ILE A 2 -8.77 14.46 -11.20
N PHE A 3 -8.36 13.88 -10.08
CA PHE A 3 -6.95 13.74 -9.71
C PHE A 3 -6.14 12.89 -10.70
N LEU A 4 -6.68 11.78 -11.21
CA LEU A 4 -6.01 10.97 -12.24
C LEU A 4 -5.79 11.78 -13.53
N LYS A 5 -6.80 12.52 -13.99
CA LYS A 5 -6.69 13.41 -15.15
C LYS A 5 -5.67 14.52 -14.91
N MET A 6 -5.70 15.15 -13.73
CA MET A 6 -4.74 16.17 -13.35
C MET A 6 -3.31 15.64 -13.34
N ILE A 7 -3.06 14.49 -12.72
CA ILE A 7 -1.72 13.87 -12.66
C ILE A 7 -1.19 13.63 -14.07
N ARG A 8 -2.00 13.05 -14.97
CA ARG A 8 -1.56 12.81 -16.36
C ARG A 8 -1.29 14.12 -17.10
N PHE A 9 -2.10 15.15 -16.88
CA PHE A 9 -1.86 16.47 -17.44
C PHE A 9 -0.59 17.12 -16.89
N GLN A 10 -0.33 17.01 -15.58
CA GLN A 10 0.92 17.43 -14.95
C GLN A 10 2.13 16.69 -15.53
N GLN A 11 2.06 15.38 -15.72
CA GLN A 11 3.16 14.59 -16.28
C GLN A 11 3.53 15.09 -17.69
N GLY A 12 2.55 15.42 -18.52
CA GLY A 12 2.80 16.06 -19.81
C GLY A 12 3.48 17.43 -19.67
N ALA A 13 3.03 18.26 -18.72
CA ALA A 13 3.62 19.58 -18.42
C ALA A 13 5.03 19.48 -17.79
N MET A 14 5.34 18.39 -17.11
CA MET A 14 6.67 18.09 -16.55
C MET A 14 7.57 17.36 -17.56
N HIS A 15 7.14 17.22 -18.81
CA HIS A 15 7.89 16.58 -19.90
C HIS A 15 8.23 15.10 -19.67
N PHE A 16 7.33 14.35 -19.01
CA PHE A 16 7.46 12.89 -18.99
C PHE A 16 7.25 12.34 -20.40
N GLU A 17 8.22 11.61 -20.91
CA GLU A 17 8.20 11.12 -22.28
C GLU A 17 7.77 9.66 -22.42
N ILE A 18 8.13 8.83 -21.43
CA ILE A 18 7.93 7.37 -21.47
C ILE A 18 7.37 6.92 -20.12
N GLY A 19 6.36 6.06 -20.14
CA GLY A 19 5.80 5.42 -18.96
C GLY A 19 5.48 3.95 -19.23
N THR A 20 5.26 3.17 -18.16
CA THR A 20 4.75 1.80 -18.24
C THR A 20 3.46 1.66 -17.44
N LEU A 21 2.83 0.50 -17.53
CA LEU A 21 1.68 0.15 -16.70
C LEU A 21 2.11 -0.27 -15.30
N GLY A 22 1.22 -0.11 -14.34
CA GLY A 22 1.24 -0.72 -13.04
C GLY A 22 -0.15 -1.26 -12.69
N ASN A 23 -0.31 -1.95 -11.56
CA ASN A 23 -1.58 -2.54 -11.17
C ASN A 23 -2.71 -1.49 -11.02
N HIS A 24 -2.37 -0.25 -10.64
CA HIS A 24 -3.34 0.83 -10.48
C HIS A 24 -3.84 1.45 -11.80
N GLU A 25 -3.20 1.20 -12.92
CA GLU A 25 -3.73 1.53 -14.23
C GLU A 25 -4.95 0.68 -14.60
N PHE A 26 -5.19 -0.40 -13.86
CA PHE A 26 -6.34 -1.28 -14.00
C PHE A 26 -7.47 -1.01 -12.99
N ASP A 27 -7.34 -0.09 -12.04
CA ASP A 27 -8.35 0.17 -11.00
C ASP A 27 -9.74 0.47 -11.56
N GLU A 28 -9.83 1.26 -12.63
CA GLU A 28 -11.08 1.55 -13.36
C GLU A 28 -11.15 0.78 -14.70
N GLY A 29 -10.22 -0.14 -14.93
CA GLY A 29 -10.00 -0.84 -16.18
C GLY A 29 -9.06 -0.10 -17.13
N LEU A 30 -8.23 -0.87 -17.85
CA LEU A 30 -7.19 -0.34 -18.74
C LEU A 30 -7.76 0.57 -19.86
N ALA A 31 -9.00 0.33 -20.28
CA ALA A 31 -9.68 1.19 -21.28
C ALA A 31 -9.89 2.62 -20.74
N GLU A 32 -10.28 2.77 -19.47
CA GLU A 32 -10.47 4.09 -18.85
C GLU A 32 -9.13 4.80 -18.67
N TYR A 33 -8.09 4.07 -18.25
CA TYR A 33 -6.75 4.62 -18.18
C TYR A 33 -6.30 5.17 -19.54
N MET A 34 -6.40 4.40 -20.61
CA MET A 34 -6.00 4.81 -21.96
C MET A 34 -6.86 5.97 -22.50
N ARG A 35 -8.15 6.00 -22.16
CA ARG A 35 -9.00 7.16 -22.46
C ARG A 35 -8.44 8.45 -21.86
N ILE A 36 -8.01 8.40 -20.58
CA ILE A 36 -7.43 9.55 -19.88
C ILE A 36 -6.09 9.96 -20.53
N VAL A 37 -5.22 9.00 -20.84
CA VAL A 37 -3.93 9.25 -21.49
C VAL A 37 -4.11 9.91 -22.85
N ASN A 38 -5.10 9.47 -23.63
CA ASN A 38 -5.41 10.01 -24.95
C ASN A 38 -6.17 11.35 -24.91
N GLY A 39 -6.75 11.72 -23.77
CA GLY A 39 -7.58 12.90 -23.65
C GLY A 39 -8.97 12.74 -24.29
N ASP A 40 -9.47 11.51 -24.39
CA ASP A 40 -10.78 11.23 -24.99
C ASP A 40 -11.92 11.56 -23.99
N GLU A 41 -13.12 11.79 -24.53
CA GLU A 41 -14.32 12.06 -23.75
C GLU A 41 -14.70 10.87 -22.85
N PRO A 42 -15.25 11.12 -21.64
CA PRO A 42 -15.71 10.06 -20.74
C PRO A 42 -16.80 9.20 -21.38
N THR A 43 -16.68 7.89 -21.26
CA THR A 43 -17.69 6.92 -21.69
C THR A 43 -18.78 6.67 -20.65
N LYS A 44 -18.50 7.02 -19.39
CA LYS A 44 -19.45 6.93 -18.25
C LYS A 44 -19.85 8.34 -17.82
N GLN A 45 -21.05 8.47 -17.24
CA GLN A 45 -21.49 9.73 -16.63
C GLN A 45 -20.84 9.88 -15.26
N TYR A 46 -20.03 10.89 -15.10
CA TYR A 46 -19.43 11.28 -13.83
C TYR A 46 -20.09 12.54 -13.25
N ASN A 47 -19.62 13.01 -12.11
CA ASN A 47 -20.12 14.27 -11.56
C ASN A 47 -19.76 15.46 -12.46
N LYS A 48 -20.48 16.58 -12.27
CA LYS A 48 -20.33 17.78 -13.12
C LYS A 48 -18.90 18.32 -13.17
N ALA A 49 -18.17 18.26 -12.06
CA ALA A 49 -16.79 18.77 -12.00
C ALA A 49 -15.83 17.88 -12.81
N GLU A 50 -16.01 16.58 -12.76
CA GLU A 50 -15.22 15.63 -13.54
C GLU A 50 -15.52 15.71 -15.04
N MET A 51 -16.80 15.87 -15.41
CA MET A 51 -17.20 16.07 -16.81
C MET A 51 -16.66 17.38 -17.39
N ALA A 52 -16.52 18.40 -16.56
CA ALA A 52 -16.01 19.71 -16.98
C ALA A 52 -14.47 19.82 -16.93
N TYR A 53 -13.74 18.79 -16.48
CA TYR A 53 -12.28 18.84 -16.45
C TYR A 53 -11.71 18.67 -17.86
N PRO A 54 -10.66 19.45 -18.22
CA PRO A 54 -10.09 19.39 -19.57
C PRO A 54 -9.66 17.97 -19.98
N HIS A 55 -10.02 17.61 -21.21
CA HIS A 55 -9.61 16.35 -21.84
C HIS A 55 -8.43 16.65 -22.77
N VAL A 56 -7.21 16.45 -22.29
CA VAL A 56 -5.99 16.78 -23.01
C VAL A 56 -5.12 15.55 -23.13
N LYS A 57 -4.66 15.24 -24.34
CA LYS A 57 -3.70 14.17 -24.57
C LYS A 57 -2.39 14.47 -23.85
N THR A 58 -1.88 13.50 -23.10
CA THR A 58 -0.70 13.70 -22.24
C THR A 58 0.61 13.81 -23.00
N GLY A 59 0.69 13.21 -24.19
CA GLY A 59 1.93 13.12 -24.97
C GLY A 59 2.92 12.05 -24.48
N ILE A 60 2.63 11.36 -23.37
CA ILE A 60 3.48 10.29 -22.82
C ILE A 60 3.33 9.02 -23.67
N ASN A 61 4.44 8.38 -23.99
CA ASN A 61 4.44 7.07 -24.63
C ASN A 61 4.32 5.98 -23.56
N ILE A 62 3.14 5.37 -23.43
CA ILE A 62 2.95 4.23 -22.54
C ILE A 62 3.37 2.97 -23.30
N ILE A 63 4.32 2.22 -22.71
CA ILE A 63 4.83 0.97 -23.25
C ILE A 63 4.52 -0.17 -22.30
N THR A 64 4.23 -1.36 -22.83
CA THR A 64 4.11 -2.60 -22.06
C THR A 64 4.47 -3.78 -22.95
N ALA A 65 5.34 -4.63 -22.46
CA ALA A 65 5.85 -5.77 -23.24
C ALA A 65 5.16 -7.08 -22.87
N ASN A 66 4.62 -7.19 -21.66
CA ASN A 66 4.11 -8.45 -21.11
C ASN A 66 2.61 -8.48 -20.82
N VAL A 67 1.88 -7.37 -21.04
CA VAL A 67 0.41 -7.38 -20.97
C VAL A 67 -0.15 -7.67 -22.37
N VAL A 68 -0.95 -8.74 -22.48
CA VAL A 68 -1.55 -9.15 -23.76
C VAL A 68 -3.03 -9.47 -23.59
N ASN A 69 -3.83 -9.25 -24.63
CA ASN A 69 -5.22 -9.70 -24.68
C ASN A 69 -5.27 -11.22 -24.68
N LYS A 70 -6.12 -11.83 -23.87
CA LYS A 70 -6.38 -13.29 -23.91
C LYS A 70 -6.95 -13.76 -25.23
N SER A 71 -7.71 -12.89 -25.92
CA SER A 71 -8.42 -13.23 -27.14
C SER A 71 -7.50 -13.45 -28.36
N ASP A 72 -6.41 -12.71 -28.47
CA ASP A 72 -5.54 -12.71 -29.66
C ASP A 72 -4.03 -12.69 -29.36
N GLY A 73 -3.65 -12.59 -28.09
CA GLY A 73 -2.25 -12.53 -27.65
C GLY A 73 -1.54 -11.23 -28.04
N GLN A 74 -2.26 -10.22 -28.53
CA GLN A 74 -1.67 -8.93 -28.92
C GLN A 74 -1.63 -7.96 -27.72
N ILE A 75 -0.68 -7.03 -27.75
CA ILE A 75 -0.62 -5.95 -26.78
C ILE A 75 -1.84 -5.03 -26.96
N PRO A 76 -2.60 -4.73 -25.88
CA PRO A 76 -3.84 -3.99 -25.98
C PRO A 76 -3.63 -2.53 -26.40
N PHE A 77 -4.68 -1.91 -26.97
CA PHE A 77 -4.74 -0.48 -27.33
C PHE A 77 -3.63 0.01 -28.27
N GLY A 78 -2.93 -0.87 -28.98
CA GLY A 78 -1.84 -0.52 -29.88
C GLY A 78 -0.58 0.00 -29.17
N MET A 79 -0.48 -0.17 -27.84
CA MET A 79 0.75 0.14 -27.09
C MET A 79 1.93 -0.63 -27.68
N GLN A 80 3.12 -0.09 -27.51
CA GLN A 80 4.34 -0.73 -27.99
C GLN A 80 5.04 -1.49 -26.85
N PRO A 81 5.70 -2.63 -27.15
CA PRO A 81 6.45 -3.38 -26.13
C PRO A 81 7.70 -2.67 -25.65
N TYR A 82 8.27 -1.87 -26.50
CA TYR A 82 9.47 -1.09 -26.24
C TYR A 82 9.48 0.20 -27.05
N LEU A 83 10.31 1.15 -26.66
CA LEU A 83 10.58 2.38 -27.38
C LEU A 83 12.09 2.54 -27.57
N ILE A 84 12.53 2.99 -28.74
CA ILE A 84 13.92 3.39 -28.99
C ILE A 84 13.97 4.91 -29.04
N LYS A 85 14.74 5.51 -28.13
CA LYS A 85 15.00 6.96 -28.11
C LYS A 85 16.33 7.23 -28.79
N GLU A 86 16.34 8.11 -29.78
CA GLU A 86 17.53 8.62 -30.41
C GLU A 86 18.00 9.90 -29.72
N ILE A 87 19.30 9.97 -29.51
CA ILE A 87 19.98 11.08 -28.87
C ILE A 87 21.01 11.61 -29.86
N HIS A 88 20.85 12.86 -30.20
CA HIS A 88 21.77 13.55 -31.12
C HIS A 88 22.86 14.25 -30.31
N THR A 89 24.11 13.87 -30.55
CA THR A 89 25.27 14.50 -29.92
C THR A 89 25.65 15.80 -30.66
N SER A 90 26.38 16.68 -30.00
CA SER A 90 26.81 17.95 -30.58
C SER A 90 27.76 17.79 -31.77
N ASP A 91 28.43 16.64 -31.90
CA ASP A 91 29.29 16.29 -33.04
C ASP A 91 28.52 15.59 -34.20
N GLY A 92 27.19 15.53 -34.10
CA GLY A 92 26.33 15.00 -35.16
C GLY A 92 26.17 13.47 -35.18
N LYS A 93 26.68 12.77 -34.19
CA LYS A 93 26.43 11.33 -34.01
C LYS A 93 25.06 11.09 -33.39
N VAL A 94 24.54 9.90 -33.56
CA VAL A 94 23.28 9.45 -32.97
C VAL A 94 23.55 8.25 -32.08
N ALA A 95 23.22 8.37 -30.79
CA ALA A 95 23.17 7.27 -29.86
C ALA A 95 21.74 6.79 -29.69
N ARG A 96 21.52 5.51 -29.34
CA ARG A 96 20.20 4.91 -29.19
C ARG A 96 20.06 4.21 -27.85
N ILE A 97 18.92 4.42 -27.17
CA ILE A 97 18.55 3.72 -25.95
C ILE A 97 17.22 3.00 -26.19
N GLY A 98 17.15 1.73 -25.80
CA GLY A 98 15.93 0.92 -25.79
C GLY A 98 15.27 0.94 -24.42
N PHE A 99 13.96 1.19 -24.35
CA PHE A 99 13.16 1.11 -23.13
C PHE A 99 12.17 -0.02 -23.28
N ILE A 100 12.09 -0.94 -22.31
CA ILE A 100 11.15 -2.07 -22.27
C ILE A 100 10.19 -1.84 -21.09
N GLY A 101 8.86 -1.91 -21.31
CA GLY A 101 7.85 -1.74 -20.26
C GLY A 101 7.40 -3.08 -19.68
N ILE A 102 7.36 -3.23 -18.36
CA ILE A 102 7.02 -4.47 -17.66
C ILE A 102 6.01 -4.22 -16.54
N GLU A 103 4.92 -4.98 -16.57
CA GLU A 103 3.92 -5.11 -15.52
C GLU A 103 4.19 -6.36 -14.68
N THR A 104 3.82 -6.34 -13.40
CA THR A 104 3.97 -7.49 -12.51
C THR A 104 3.00 -8.63 -12.82
N THR A 105 3.49 -9.86 -12.83
CA THR A 105 2.66 -11.07 -12.92
C THR A 105 1.72 -11.24 -11.71
N SER A 106 1.92 -10.49 -10.64
CA SER A 106 1.02 -10.45 -9.49
C SER A 106 -0.28 -9.68 -9.73
N LEU A 107 -0.47 -9.03 -10.89
CA LEU A 107 -1.67 -8.25 -11.22
C LEU A 107 -3.00 -8.93 -10.82
N PRO A 108 -3.20 -10.27 -11.01
CA PRO A 108 -4.45 -10.93 -10.66
C PRO A 108 -4.83 -10.92 -9.18
N ILE A 109 -3.89 -10.69 -8.28
CA ILE A 109 -4.15 -10.57 -6.84
C ILE A 109 -4.12 -9.11 -6.37
N LEU A 110 -3.84 -8.16 -7.25
CA LEU A 110 -3.68 -6.74 -6.95
C LEU A 110 -4.79 -5.86 -7.55
N THR A 111 -5.69 -6.44 -8.33
CA THR A 111 -6.71 -5.70 -9.08
C THR A 111 -8.03 -6.47 -9.10
N LEU A 112 -9.16 -5.76 -9.21
CA LEU A 112 -10.49 -6.37 -9.36
C LEU A 112 -10.54 -7.26 -10.60
N TYR A 113 -11.09 -8.47 -10.43
CA TYR A 113 -11.16 -9.47 -11.50
C TYR A 113 -11.75 -8.93 -12.81
N ASP A 114 -12.83 -8.16 -12.74
CA ASP A 114 -13.50 -7.61 -13.92
C ASP A 114 -12.64 -6.64 -14.73
N ASN A 115 -11.63 -6.05 -14.11
CA ASN A 115 -10.75 -5.06 -14.72
C ASN A 115 -9.53 -5.67 -15.42
N TYR A 116 -9.18 -6.92 -15.11
CA TYR A 116 -8.04 -7.61 -15.75
C TYR A 116 -8.39 -8.93 -16.44
N LYS A 117 -9.60 -9.48 -16.28
CA LYS A 117 -9.99 -10.82 -16.76
C LYS A 117 -9.72 -11.08 -18.23
N ASP A 118 -9.71 -10.03 -19.05
CA ASP A 118 -9.51 -10.09 -20.50
C ASP A 118 -8.03 -10.01 -20.92
N TYR A 119 -7.11 -9.90 -19.93
CA TYR A 119 -5.67 -9.79 -20.16
C TYR A 119 -4.91 -10.91 -19.47
N ASP A 120 -3.78 -11.32 -20.09
CA ASP A 120 -2.73 -12.13 -19.46
C ASP A 120 -1.50 -11.26 -19.25
N VAL A 121 -0.80 -11.48 -18.13
CA VAL A 121 0.52 -10.91 -17.86
C VAL A 121 1.56 -12.02 -18.02
N LEU A 122 2.40 -11.89 -19.05
CA LEU A 122 3.44 -12.86 -19.34
C LEU A 122 4.62 -12.71 -18.37
N ASP A 123 5.41 -13.78 -18.23
CA ASP A 123 6.60 -13.78 -17.37
C ASP A 123 7.54 -12.62 -17.68
N GLU A 124 7.93 -11.89 -16.64
CA GLU A 124 8.72 -10.68 -16.75
C GLU A 124 10.10 -10.95 -17.34
N ALA A 125 10.83 -11.94 -16.81
CA ALA A 125 12.21 -12.23 -17.20
C ALA A 125 12.29 -12.78 -18.64
N GLU A 126 11.38 -13.68 -19.04
CA GLU A 126 11.28 -14.20 -20.40
C GLU A 126 10.94 -13.11 -21.40
N THR A 127 10.04 -12.20 -21.00
CA THR A 127 9.66 -11.07 -21.83
C THR A 127 10.80 -10.07 -22.00
N ILE A 128 11.51 -9.73 -20.94
CA ILE A 128 12.70 -8.87 -21.00
C ILE A 128 13.74 -9.49 -21.91
N ALA A 129 14.08 -10.78 -21.75
CA ALA A 129 15.05 -11.48 -22.58
C ALA A 129 14.66 -11.46 -24.08
N LYS A 130 13.37 -11.65 -24.39
CA LYS A 130 12.85 -11.59 -25.76
C LYS A 130 13.08 -10.22 -26.40
N TYR A 131 12.73 -9.16 -25.71
CA TYR A 131 12.82 -7.81 -26.28
C TYR A 131 14.23 -7.24 -26.22
N ASP A 132 15.05 -7.61 -25.26
CA ASP A 132 16.50 -7.38 -25.25
C ASP A 132 17.14 -7.94 -26.52
N GLN A 133 16.88 -9.20 -26.88
CA GLN A 133 17.39 -9.79 -28.12
C GLN A 133 16.90 -9.07 -29.38
N ILE A 134 15.67 -8.57 -29.40
CA ILE A 134 15.12 -7.81 -30.53
C ILE A 134 15.85 -6.47 -30.65
N LEU A 135 16.09 -5.77 -29.55
CA LEU A 135 16.80 -4.49 -29.50
C LEU A 135 18.26 -4.65 -29.93
N ARG A 136 18.97 -5.65 -29.41
CA ARG A 136 20.35 -5.97 -29.84
C ARG A 136 20.46 -6.27 -31.33
N LYS A 137 19.50 -7.01 -31.89
CA LYS A 137 19.45 -7.25 -33.37
C LYS A 137 19.22 -5.97 -34.18
N LYS A 138 18.68 -4.92 -33.55
CA LYS A 138 18.54 -3.58 -34.17
C LYS A 138 19.77 -2.68 -33.93
N GLY A 139 20.82 -3.20 -33.29
CA GLY A 139 22.02 -2.46 -32.93
C GLY A 139 21.80 -1.49 -31.74
N VAL A 140 20.86 -1.80 -30.85
CA VAL A 140 20.60 -1.04 -29.60
C VAL A 140 20.99 -1.94 -28.43
N ASN A 141 22.08 -1.60 -27.76
CA ASN A 141 22.62 -2.35 -26.64
C ASN A 141 22.46 -1.61 -25.31
N ALA A 142 22.28 -0.28 -25.29
CA ALA A 142 21.91 0.48 -24.09
C ALA A 142 20.42 0.22 -23.80
N ILE A 143 20.11 -0.59 -22.78
CA ILE A 143 18.76 -1.07 -22.50
C ILE A 143 18.33 -0.73 -21.09
N VAL A 144 17.17 -0.07 -21.00
CA VAL A 144 16.50 0.31 -19.76
C VAL A 144 15.18 -0.44 -19.63
N VAL A 145 14.97 -1.11 -18.51
CA VAL A 145 13.69 -1.72 -18.17
C VAL A 145 12.92 -0.77 -17.24
N LEU A 146 11.70 -0.38 -17.65
CA LEU A 146 10.72 0.30 -16.80
C LEU A 146 9.76 -0.75 -16.28
N ALA A 147 9.77 -1.02 -14.98
CA ALA A 147 9.01 -2.14 -14.43
C ALA A 147 8.21 -1.77 -13.20
N HIS A 148 6.96 -2.22 -13.18
CA HIS A 148 6.12 -2.14 -11.97
C HIS A 148 6.30 -3.38 -11.10
N THR A 149 7.53 -3.58 -10.57
CA THR A 149 7.91 -4.72 -9.71
C THR A 149 8.70 -4.21 -8.49
N GLY A 150 8.43 -4.81 -7.33
CA GLY A 150 8.95 -4.30 -6.06
C GLY A 150 10.41 -4.63 -5.78
N VAL A 151 11.08 -3.71 -5.08
CA VAL A 151 12.43 -3.91 -4.54
C VAL A 151 12.63 -3.05 -3.30
N SER A 152 13.53 -3.45 -2.42
CA SER A 152 14.01 -2.63 -1.30
C SER A 152 15.50 -2.83 -1.07
N THR A 153 16.21 -1.73 -0.74
CA THR A 153 17.61 -1.77 -0.28
C THR A 153 17.66 -1.35 1.17
N ASN A 154 18.17 -2.22 2.03
CA ASN A 154 18.33 -1.98 3.45
C ASN A 154 19.55 -1.07 3.74
N LYS A 155 19.65 -0.55 4.98
CA LYS A 155 20.77 0.29 5.41
C LYS A 155 22.14 -0.41 5.37
N ASP A 156 22.17 -1.73 5.44
CA ASP A 156 23.38 -2.55 5.30
C ASP A 156 23.77 -2.83 3.84
N GLY A 157 22.99 -2.30 2.88
CA GLY A 157 23.18 -2.50 1.44
C GLY A 157 22.57 -3.77 0.89
N SER A 158 21.99 -4.65 1.73
CA SER A 158 21.28 -5.83 1.24
C SER A 158 20.04 -5.42 0.47
N THR A 159 19.77 -6.10 -0.66
CA THR A 159 18.68 -5.77 -1.57
C THR A 159 17.84 -7.00 -1.85
N LYS A 160 16.52 -6.88 -1.74
CA LYS A 160 15.56 -7.96 -1.94
C LYS A 160 14.29 -7.47 -2.63
N GLY A 161 13.53 -8.41 -3.20
CA GLY A 161 12.24 -8.17 -3.85
C GLY A 161 12.19 -8.74 -5.26
N ASN A 162 11.00 -8.75 -5.85
CA ASN A 162 10.71 -9.39 -7.14
C ASN A 162 11.66 -8.91 -8.26
N ALA A 163 12.00 -7.62 -8.30
CA ALA A 163 12.93 -7.08 -9.29
C ALA A 163 14.31 -7.76 -9.24
N VAL A 164 14.80 -8.09 -8.04
CA VAL A 164 16.08 -8.81 -7.87
C VAL A 164 15.99 -10.22 -8.45
N ASP A 165 14.89 -10.91 -8.22
CA ASP A 165 14.70 -12.30 -8.67
C ASP A 165 14.46 -12.35 -10.20
N ILE A 166 13.74 -11.37 -10.75
CA ILE A 166 13.57 -11.19 -12.19
C ILE A 166 14.94 -10.99 -12.87
N ILE A 167 15.79 -10.11 -12.35
CA ILE A 167 17.13 -9.88 -12.91
C ILE A 167 17.99 -11.16 -12.83
N LYS A 168 17.98 -11.86 -11.69
CA LYS A 168 18.70 -13.14 -11.57
C LYS A 168 18.20 -14.18 -12.57
N ARG A 169 16.90 -14.29 -12.77
CA ARG A 169 16.29 -15.18 -13.75
C ARG A 169 16.63 -14.79 -15.18
N LEU A 170 16.66 -13.47 -15.49
CA LEU A 170 17.12 -12.97 -16.78
C LEU A 170 18.52 -13.45 -17.12
N TYR A 171 19.46 -13.43 -16.16
CA TYR A 171 20.82 -13.96 -16.37
C TYR A 171 20.83 -15.48 -16.57
N GLN A 172 19.88 -16.22 -16.01
CA GLN A 172 19.75 -17.67 -16.26
C GLN A 172 19.24 -17.94 -17.68
N ILE A 173 18.34 -17.10 -18.21
CA ILE A 173 17.78 -17.21 -19.57
C ILE A 173 18.77 -16.74 -20.61
N ASP A 174 19.33 -15.54 -20.43
CA ASP A 174 20.33 -14.95 -21.32
C ASP A 174 21.50 -14.34 -20.50
N PRO A 175 22.59 -15.11 -20.27
CA PRO A 175 23.76 -14.60 -19.54
C PRO A 175 24.45 -13.41 -20.22
N ASN A 176 24.18 -13.19 -21.51
CA ASN A 176 24.76 -12.11 -22.32
C ASN A 176 23.74 -11.02 -22.66
N ASN A 177 22.67 -10.89 -21.87
CA ASN A 177 21.72 -9.79 -22.06
C ASN A 177 22.42 -8.41 -21.91
N SER A 178 21.85 -7.41 -22.55
CA SER A 178 22.34 -6.03 -22.55
C SER A 178 21.51 -5.09 -21.66
N VAL A 179 20.82 -5.62 -20.65
CA VAL A 179 20.09 -4.76 -19.72
C VAL A 179 21.08 -4.08 -18.77
N ASP A 180 21.10 -2.75 -18.78
CA ASP A 180 22.01 -1.93 -17.97
C ASP A 180 21.32 -1.33 -16.75
N LEU A 181 20.06 -0.93 -16.92
CA LEU A 181 19.29 -0.21 -15.91
C LEU A 181 17.90 -0.82 -15.75
N TYR A 182 17.50 -1.03 -14.51
CA TYR A 182 16.17 -1.49 -14.12
C TYR A 182 15.55 -0.46 -13.17
N ILE A 183 14.52 0.23 -13.62
CA ILE A 183 13.76 1.19 -12.82
C ILE A 183 12.52 0.48 -12.31
N ALA A 184 12.50 0.23 -11.02
CA ALA A 184 11.48 -0.51 -10.30
C ALA A 184 10.40 0.42 -9.69
N GLY A 185 9.29 -0.15 -9.24
CA GLY A 185 8.19 0.54 -8.59
C GLY A 185 7.43 -0.37 -7.62
N HIS A 186 6.12 -0.14 -7.43
CA HIS A 186 5.18 -1.01 -6.73
C HIS A 186 5.33 -1.11 -5.20
N SER A 187 6.52 -1.47 -4.69
CA SER A 187 6.70 -1.75 -3.26
C SER A 187 6.81 -0.50 -2.37
N HIS A 188 6.83 0.70 -2.94
CA HIS A 188 6.96 1.98 -2.22
C HIS A 188 8.23 2.11 -1.36
N GLN A 189 9.24 1.32 -1.64
CA GLN A 189 10.48 1.28 -0.88
C GLN A 189 11.59 2.05 -1.59
N TYR A 190 12.62 2.38 -0.86
CA TYR A 190 13.86 2.89 -1.43
C TYR A 190 14.69 1.73 -1.98
N ALA A 191 15.22 1.89 -3.19
CA ALA A 191 16.27 1.02 -3.69
C ALA A 191 17.30 1.78 -4.53
N ASN A 192 18.57 1.48 -4.32
CA ASN A 192 19.67 1.89 -5.16
C ASN A 192 20.80 0.85 -5.02
N ALA A 193 20.86 -0.08 -5.95
CA ALA A 193 21.71 -1.25 -5.89
C ALA A 193 22.23 -1.65 -7.26
N THR A 194 23.05 -2.70 -7.32
CA THR A 194 23.47 -3.36 -8.54
C THR A 194 23.30 -4.86 -8.37
N VAL A 195 22.63 -5.50 -9.34
CA VAL A 195 22.42 -6.95 -9.37
C VAL A 195 23.08 -7.50 -10.64
N GLY A 196 24.18 -8.24 -10.47
CA GLY A 196 25.05 -8.55 -11.62
C GLY A 196 25.69 -7.29 -12.19
N SER A 197 25.45 -6.97 -13.46
CA SER A 197 25.84 -5.69 -14.07
C SER A 197 24.68 -4.69 -14.14
N VAL A 198 23.45 -5.09 -13.80
CA VAL A 198 22.26 -4.25 -13.90
C VAL A 198 22.17 -3.29 -12.73
N LYS A 199 22.12 -1.97 -13.02
CA LYS A 199 21.79 -0.95 -12.04
C LYS A 199 20.29 -1.02 -11.73
N LEU A 200 19.93 -1.09 -10.44
CA LEU A 200 18.55 -1.25 -9.97
C LEU A 200 18.19 -0.09 -9.03
N VAL A 201 17.15 0.66 -9.37
CA VAL A 201 16.71 1.84 -8.62
C VAL A 201 15.20 1.84 -8.38
N GLN A 202 14.77 2.45 -7.28
CA GLN A 202 13.38 2.77 -6.98
C GLN A 202 13.32 3.99 -6.06
N ALA A 203 12.67 5.05 -6.52
CA ALA A 203 12.24 6.15 -5.67
C ALA A 203 11.02 5.72 -4.86
N ILE A 204 10.90 6.17 -3.62
CA ILE A 204 9.91 5.68 -2.65
C ILE A 204 8.46 5.69 -3.19
N TYR A 205 7.66 6.72 -2.92
CA TYR A 205 6.24 6.79 -3.33
C TYR A 205 5.71 8.23 -3.29
N THR A 206 4.52 8.45 -3.87
CA THR A 206 3.74 9.71 -3.84
C THR A 206 4.51 10.97 -4.27
N GLY A 207 5.50 10.83 -5.16
CA GLY A 207 6.31 11.96 -5.62
C GLY A 207 7.22 12.56 -4.55
N LYS A 208 7.46 11.86 -3.43
CA LYS A 208 8.35 12.34 -2.34
C LYS A 208 9.84 12.22 -2.66
N ALA A 209 10.18 11.44 -3.68
CA ALA A 209 11.55 11.30 -4.16
C ALA A 209 11.56 11.05 -5.68
N TYR A 210 12.71 11.22 -6.29
CA TYR A 210 12.97 10.90 -7.69
C TYR A 210 14.35 10.26 -7.87
N ASP A 211 14.47 9.42 -8.89
CA ASP A 211 15.75 8.84 -9.31
C ASP A 211 16.43 9.78 -10.29
N ASP A 212 17.65 10.21 -9.97
CA ASP A 212 18.55 10.95 -10.87
C ASP A 212 19.62 9.98 -11.38
N ILE A 213 19.61 9.71 -12.68
CA ILE A 213 20.45 8.69 -13.29
C ILE A 213 21.23 9.33 -14.42
N ILE A 214 22.55 9.26 -14.32
CA ILE A 214 23.49 9.79 -15.33
C ILE A 214 24.30 8.63 -15.91
N GLY A 215 24.47 8.64 -17.22
CA GLY A 215 25.26 7.64 -17.94
C GLY A 215 25.82 8.18 -19.26
N TYR A 216 26.88 7.55 -19.74
CA TYR A 216 27.47 7.86 -21.05
C TYR A 216 27.21 6.71 -22.01
N ILE A 217 26.72 7.02 -23.21
CA ILE A 217 26.49 6.05 -24.28
C ILE A 217 27.54 6.23 -25.35
N ASP A 218 28.20 5.14 -25.74
CA ASP A 218 29.04 5.11 -26.91
C ASP A 218 28.16 5.00 -28.19
N PRO A 219 28.12 6.04 -29.02
CA PRO A 219 27.28 6.03 -30.22
C PRO A 219 27.78 5.02 -31.29
N THR A 220 28.97 4.42 -31.11
CA THR A 220 29.50 3.39 -32.02
C THR A 220 28.89 2.03 -31.71
N THR A 221 28.71 1.71 -30.43
CA THR A 221 28.15 0.44 -29.95
C THR A 221 26.67 0.56 -29.63
N ASN A 222 26.15 1.77 -29.41
CA ASN A 222 24.83 2.06 -28.81
C ASN A 222 24.66 1.32 -27.48
N ASP A 223 25.70 1.36 -26.64
CA ASP A 223 25.77 0.73 -25.35
C ASP A 223 26.23 1.73 -24.30
N PHE A 224 25.87 1.54 -23.03
CA PHE A 224 26.43 2.35 -21.96
C PHE A 224 27.91 2.06 -21.80
N ALA A 225 28.69 3.11 -21.68
CA ALA A 225 30.11 2.96 -21.40
C ALA A 225 30.28 2.23 -20.05
N PRO A 226 31.23 1.29 -19.93
CA PRO A 226 31.41 0.49 -18.71
C PRO A 226 31.55 1.38 -17.46
N ASN A 227 30.75 1.06 -16.43
CA ASN A 227 30.70 1.77 -15.14
C ASN A 227 30.31 3.27 -15.23
N SER A 228 29.67 3.69 -16.33
CA SER A 228 29.24 5.08 -16.49
C SER A 228 27.91 5.41 -15.82
N LEU A 229 27.07 4.40 -15.53
CA LEU A 229 25.79 4.60 -14.88
C LEU A 229 25.95 4.93 -13.39
N VAL A 230 25.58 6.14 -13.04
CA VAL A 230 25.52 6.62 -11.65
C VAL A 230 24.07 6.98 -11.35
N SER A 231 23.57 6.56 -10.19
CA SER A 231 22.19 6.84 -9.78
C SER A 231 22.16 7.40 -8.36
N HIS A 232 21.29 8.37 -8.17
CA HIS A 232 20.96 8.95 -6.86
C HIS A 232 19.44 9.01 -6.71
N VAL A 233 18.96 8.70 -5.53
CA VAL A 233 17.56 8.92 -5.16
C VAL A 233 17.52 10.17 -4.30
N PHE A 234 16.91 11.23 -4.82
CA PHE A 234 16.79 12.50 -4.13
C PHE A 234 15.39 12.72 -3.59
N PRO A 235 15.23 13.30 -2.38
CA PRO A 235 13.93 13.74 -1.90
C PRO A 235 13.44 14.94 -2.72
N VAL A 236 12.14 15.01 -2.97
CA VAL A 236 11.49 16.24 -3.44
C VAL A 236 11.42 17.20 -2.25
N LEU A 237 11.97 18.39 -2.42
CA LEU A 237 12.06 19.37 -1.35
C LEU A 237 10.76 20.18 -1.25
N SER A 238 10.30 20.43 -0.03
CA SER A 238 9.20 21.36 0.23
C SER A 238 9.65 22.82 0.08
N GLU A 239 8.73 23.77 -0.05
CA GLU A 239 9.05 25.21 -0.02
C GLU A 239 9.79 25.61 1.26
N LYS A 240 9.47 24.96 2.39
CA LYS A 240 10.14 25.19 3.67
C LYS A 240 11.62 24.79 3.62
N ASP A 241 11.93 23.68 2.95
CA ASP A 241 13.29 23.13 2.86
C ASP A 241 14.10 23.81 1.76
N ALA A 242 13.43 24.34 0.74
CA ALA A 242 14.05 24.99 -0.40
C ALA A 242 13.33 26.29 -0.82
N PRO A 243 13.26 27.32 0.05
CA PRO A 243 12.44 28.53 -0.17
C PRO A 243 12.88 29.36 -1.38
N ASN A 244 14.06 29.09 -1.93
CA ASN A 244 14.58 29.79 -3.12
C ASN A 244 14.30 29.03 -4.44
N ILE A 245 13.75 27.83 -4.40
CA ILE A 245 13.34 27.10 -5.59
C ILE A 245 11.95 27.57 -5.99
N LYS A 246 11.84 28.09 -7.20
CA LYS A 246 10.55 28.48 -7.75
C LYS A 246 9.87 27.28 -8.38
N THR A 247 8.60 27.08 -8.07
CA THR A 247 7.76 26.09 -8.74
C THR A 247 7.56 26.45 -10.21
N ASP A 248 7.37 25.45 -11.06
CA ASP A 248 7.01 25.69 -12.46
C ASP A 248 5.59 26.29 -12.53
N ALA A 249 5.46 27.44 -13.23
CA ALA A 249 4.20 28.16 -13.27
C ALA A 249 3.09 27.40 -14.00
N ASN A 250 3.41 26.57 -15.00
CA ASN A 250 2.42 25.80 -15.74
C ASN A 250 1.91 24.64 -14.87
N VAL A 251 2.83 23.92 -14.22
CA VAL A 251 2.46 22.84 -13.32
C VAL A 251 1.64 23.39 -12.14
N THR A 252 2.06 24.51 -11.55
CA THR A 252 1.31 25.20 -10.47
C THR A 252 -0.12 25.54 -10.91
N ALA A 253 -0.29 26.12 -12.09
CA ALA A 253 -1.62 26.48 -12.61
C ALA A 253 -2.53 25.25 -12.82
N ILE A 254 -1.97 24.11 -13.26
CA ILE A 254 -2.73 22.85 -13.42
C ILE A 254 -3.19 22.35 -12.05
N VAL A 255 -2.32 22.37 -11.04
CA VAL A 255 -2.64 21.93 -9.67
C VAL A 255 -3.71 22.82 -9.05
N GLU A 256 -3.55 24.15 -9.18
CA GLU A 256 -4.51 25.13 -8.65
C GLU A 256 -5.89 25.00 -9.32
N ASP A 257 -5.96 24.83 -10.65
CA ASP A 257 -7.24 24.60 -11.35
C ASP A 257 -7.94 23.34 -10.84
N ALA A 258 -7.21 22.23 -10.70
CA ALA A 258 -7.77 20.98 -10.19
C ALA A 258 -8.25 21.13 -8.75
N ASN A 259 -7.44 21.72 -7.87
CA ASN A 259 -7.79 21.96 -6.47
C ASN A 259 -9.05 22.84 -6.34
N ASN A 260 -9.13 23.93 -7.11
CA ASN A 260 -10.29 24.81 -7.10
C ASN A 260 -11.58 24.11 -7.53
N ARG A 261 -11.50 23.19 -8.49
CA ARG A 261 -12.65 22.40 -8.97
C ARG A 261 -13.15 21.39 -7.94
N VAL A 262 -12.25 20.75 -7.19
CA VAL A 262 -12.61 19.74 -6.21
C VAL A 262 -12.88 20.29 -4.81
N ALA A 263 -12.34 21.48 -4.48
CA ALA A 263 -12.45 22.08 -3.15
C ALA A 263 -13.90 22.11 -2.57
N PRO A 264 -14.96 22.43 -3.35
CA PRO A 264 -16.33 22.41 -2.83
C PRO A 264 -16.81 21.05 -2.34
N ILE A 265 -16.20 19.96 -2.84
CA ILE A 265 -16.52 18.57 -2.47
C ILE A 265 -15.62 18.13 -1.34
N ILE A 266 -14.29 18.21 -1.54
CA ILE A 266 -13.31 17.67 -0.59
C ILE A 266 -13.31 18.38 0.76
N ASN A 267 -13.61 19.69 0.78
CA ASN A 267 -13.66 20.48 2.01
C ASN A 267 -15.02 20.44 2.71
N LYS A 268 -15.99 19.67 2.17
CA LYS A 268 -17.29 19.52 2.83
C LYS A 268 -17.11 18.78 4.15
N LYS A 269 -17.46 19.43 5.27
CA LYS A 269 -17.50 18.79 6.57
C LYS A 269 -18.52 17.65 6.56
N ILE A 270 -18.12 16.47 7.00
CA ILE A 270 -18.94 15.27 7.12
C ILE A 270 -19.11 14.82 8.58
N GLY A 271 -18.25 15.29 9.49
CA GLY A 271 -18.32 14.91 10.91
C GLY A 271 -17.31 15.64 11.79
N GLU A 272 -17.21 15.15 13.02
CA GLU A 272 -16.30 15.68 14.03
C GLU A 272 -15.55 14.53 14.74
N ALA A 273 -14.28 14.79 15.06
CA ALA A 273 -13.49 13.95 15.95
C ALA A 273 -13.64 14.42 17.42
N ALA A 274 -13.46 13.49 18.36
CA ALA A 274 -13.49 13.80 19.78
C ALA A 274 -12.29 14.67 20.22
N THR A 275 -11.15 14.48 19.59
CA THR A 275 -9.88 15.17 19.85
C THR A 275 -9.31 15.78 18.57
N THR A 276 -8.40 16.71 18.72
CA THR A 276 -7.55 17.19 17.63
C THR A 276 -6.44 16.19 17.31
N GLY A 277 -5.88 16.26 16.10
CA GLY A 277 -4.84 15.35 15.61
C GLY A 277 -5.41 14.19 14.82
N ASP A 278 -4.65 13.74 13.83
CA ASP A 278 -5.06 12.71 12.89
C ASP A 278 -5.24 11.35 13.58
N ILE A 279 -6.19 10.55 13.09
CA ILE A 279 -6.32 9.14 13.48
C ILE A 279 -5.40 8.34 12.55
N LEU A 280 -4.45 7.60 13.15
CA LEU A 280 -3.33 7.00 12.43
C LEU A 280 -3.72 5.72 11.68
N GLY A 281 -3.29 5.63 10.42
CA GLY A 281 -3.59 4.55 9.49
C GLY A 281 -2.44 3.54 9.31
N ARG A 282 -2.38 2.91 8.15
CA ARG A 282 -1.53 1.75 7.86
C ARG A 282 -0.02 1.96 7.99
N LEU A 283 0.48 3.20 7.95
CA LEU A 283 1.89 3.48 8.16
C LEU A 283 2.29 3.44 9.64
N HIS A 284 1.31 3.36 10.53
CA HIS A 284 1.44 3.37 11.99
C HIS A 284 0.88 2.09 12.63
N ASN A 285 1.13 0.94 12.00
CA ASN A 285 0.70 -0.34 12.54
C ASN A 285 1.39 -0.64 13.88
N THR A 286 0.61 -1.20 14.81
CA THR A 286 1.14 -1.81 16.03
C THR A 286 2.02 -3.04 15.69
N PRO A 287 2.80 -3.56 16.64
CA PRO A 287 3.47 -4.86 16.47
C PRO A 287 2.52 -6.01 16.12
N THR A 288 1.25 -5.93 16.56
CA THR A 288 0.19 -6.89 16.21
C THR A 288 -0.47 -6.62 14.85
N ARG A 289 0.05 -5.65 14.08
CA ARG A 289 -0.42 -5.30 12.73
C ARG A 289 -1.85 -4.74 12.71
N GLU A 290 -2.21 -3.99 13.75
CA GLU A 290 -3.43 -3.20 13.85
C GLU A 290 -3.13 -1.72 13.63
N ASN A 291 -4.07 -0.96 13.06
CA ASN A 291 -4.01 0.49 13.02
C ASN A 291 -5.40 1.10 13.26
N ALA A 292 -5.43 2.28 13.88
CA ALA A 292 -6.67 2.88 14.36
C ALA A 292 -7.66 3.21 13.24
N VAL A 293 -7.19 3.71 12.08
CA VAL A 293 -8.06 4.00 10.94
C VAL A 293 -8.64 2.73 10.34
N GLY A 294 -7.83 1.68 10.20
CA GLY A 294 -8.30 0.41 9.66
C GLY A 294 -9.38 -0.23 10.53
N GLU A 295 -9.22 -0.16 11.85
CA GLU A 295 -10.26 -0.62 12.77
C GLU A 295 -11.52 0.25 12.74
N LEU A 296 -11.36 1.58 12.59
CA LEU A 296 -12.49 2.49 12.42
C LEU A 296 -13.27 2.21 11.13
N VAL A 297 -12.57 1.89 10.05
CA VAL A 297 -13.15 1.51 8.76
C VAL A 297 -14.00 0.25 8.89
N VAL A 298 -13.47 -0.82 9.49
CA VAL A 298 -14.22 -2.08 9.63
C VAL A 298 -15.39 -1.96 10.61
N ASP A 299 -15.27 -1.09 11.64
CA ASP A 299 -16.41 -0.77 12.52
C ASP A 299 -17.52 -0.08 11.74
N GLY A 300 -17.18 0.85 10.84
CA GLY A 300 -18.11 1.50 9.93
C GLY A 300 -18.76 0.52 8.95
N GLN A 301 -18.01 -0.44 8.42
CA GLN A 301 -18.51 -1.47 7.51
C GLN A 301 -19.53 -2.40 8.20
N LEU A 302 -19.22 -2.85 9.43
CA LEU A 302 -20.15 -3.67 10.22
C LEU A 302 -21.41 -2.88 10.60
N TYR A 303 -21.25 -1.63 11.04
CA TYR A 303 -22.36 -0.72 11.32
C TYR A 303 -23.28 -0.54 10.11
N ALA A 304 -22.71 -0.30 8.93
CA ALA A 304 -23.47 -0.07 7.71
C ALA A 304 -24.26 -1.31 7.26
N ALA A 305 -23.69 -2.51 7.39
CA ALA A 305 -24.40 -3.75 7.10
C ALA A 305 -25.66 -3.88 7.97
N HIS A 306 -25.54 -3.60 9.28
CA HIS A 306 -26.69 -3.61 10.18
C HIS A 306 -27.70 -2.49 9.84
N LYS A 307 -27.23 -1.30 9.48
CA LYS A 307 -28.09 -0.15 9.11
C LYS A 307 -28.97 -0.46 7.90
N VAL A 308 -28.45 -1.21 6.91
CA VAL A 308 -29.22 -1.63 5.73
C VAL A 308 -30.01 -2.92 5.95
N GLY A 309 -30.03 -3.45 7.18
CA GLY A 309 -30.82 -4.63 7.58
C GLY A 309 -30.23 -5.96 7.14
N LEU A 310 -28.95 -6.00 6.78
CA LEU A 310 -28.25 -7.25 6.47
C LEU A 310 -27.71 -7.90 7.74
N PRO A 311 -27.82 -9.24 7.88
CA PRO A 311 -27.19 -9.95 8.97
C PRO A 311 -25.68 -9.90 8.79
N ALA A 312 -24.95 -9.42 9.78
CA ALA A 312 -23.49 -9.41 9.79
C ALA A 312 -22.98 -9.67 11.21
N ASP A 313 -22.14 -10.69 11.35
CA ASP A 313 -21.49 -11.01 12.62
C ASP A 313 -20.16 -10.26 12.73
N PHE A 314 -19.41 -10.14 11.63
CA PHE A 314 -18.06 -9.61 11.57
C PHE A 314 -17.85 -8.74 10.33
N ALA A 315 -16.77 -7.92 10.36
CA ALA A 315 -16.26 -7.24 9.19
C ALA A 315 -14.73 -7.41 9.10
N MET A 316 -14.22 -7.52 7.88
CA MET A 316 -12.79 -7.62 7.58
C MET A 316 -12.42 -6.77 6.38
N THR A 317 -11.32 -6.03 6.48
CA THR A 317 -10.74 -5.30 5.34
C THR A 317 -9.23 -5.49 5.29
N ASN A 318 -8.68 -5.50 4.09
CA ASN A 318 -7.22 -5.56 3.89
C ASN A 318 -6.57 -4.20 4.20
N THR A 319 -5.38 -4.22 4.76
CA THR A 319 -4.60 -3.00 5.05
C THR A 319 -4.29 -2.22 3.76
N GLY A 320 -4.21 -2.91 2.61
CA GLY A 320 -4.06 -2.30 1.29
C GLY A 320 -5.20 -1.36 0.93
N GLY A 321 -6.40 -1.58 1.44
CA GLY A 321 -7.59 -0.72 1.27
C GLY A 321 -7.57 0.55 2.12
N VAL A 322 -6.68 0.65 3.14
CA VAL A 322 -6.53 1.83 4.02
C VAL A 322 -5.33 2.64 3.54
N ARG A 323 -5.54 3.76 2.83
CA ARG A 323 -4.48 4.45 2.08
C ARG A 323 -3.80 5.59 2.83
N ALA A 324 -4.48 6.23 3.78
CA ALA A 324 -4.01 7.41 4.51
C ALA A 324 -4.40 7.37 5.98
N ASP A 325 -3.82 8.25 6.77
CA ASP A 325 -4.34 8.63 8.07
C ASP A 325 -5.66 9.40 7.86
N LEU A 326 -6.59 9.33 8.80
CA LEU A 326 -7.80 10.15 8.76
C LEU A 326 -7.46 11.53 9.31
N HIS A 327 -7.30 12.49 8.41
CA HIS A 327 -6.99 13.85 8.79
C HIS A 327 -8.13 14.53 9.55
N VAL A 328 -7.79 15.17 10.66
CA VAL A 328 -8.69 15.92 11.52
C VAL A 328 -8.23 17.38 11.58
N ASN A 329 -9.07 18.29 11.12
CA ASN A 329 -8.76 19.72 11.15
C ASN A 329 -8.56 20.25 12.60
N PRO A 330 -7.88 21.40 12.79
CA PRO A 330 -7.69 21.99 14.12
C PRO A 330 -8.99 22.29 14.87
N ASP A 331 -10.10 22.53 14.17
CA ASP A 331 -11.45 22.69 14.74
C ASP A 331 -12.16 21.35 15.00
N ARG A 332 -11.46 20.22 14.87
CA ARG A 332 -11.92 18.83 14.99
C ARG A 332 -12.87 18.39 13.89
N SER A 333 -13.08 19.19 12.84
CA SER A 333 -13.89 18.75 11.73
C SER A 333 -13.17 17.67 10.89
N ILE A 334 -13.95 16.71 10.40
CA ILE A 334 -13.54 15.70 9.42
C ILE A 334 -14.23 16.06 8.11
N THR A 335 -13.46 16.08 7.01
CA THR A 335 -13.99 16.43 5.69
C THR A 335 -14.25 15.21 4.83
N TRP A 336 -15.03 15.38 3.78
CA TRP A 336 -15.25 14.36 2.76
C TRP A 336 -13.93 13.90 2.14
N GLY A 337 -13.02 14.84 1.85
CA GLY A 337 -11.71 14.53 1.29
C GLY A 337 -10.82 13.72 2.23
N SER A 338 -10.90 13.98 3.56
CA SER A 338 -10.18 13.19 4.56
C SER A 338 -10.63 11.72 4.54
N ALA A 339 -11.93 11.46 4.49
CA ALA A 339 -12.46 10.09 4.45
C ALA A 339 -12.17 9.39 3.11
N GLN A 340 -12.32 10.11 2.00
CA GLN A 340 -12.03 9.58 0.67
C GLN A 340 -10.54 9.26 0.49
N ALA A 341 -9.63 10.00 1.11
CA ALA A 341 -8.21 9.69 1.11
C ALA A 341 -7.88 8.38 1.84
N VAL A 342 -8.67 8.01 2.85
CA VAL A 342 -8.54 6.73 3.57
C VAL A 342 -8.97 5.56 2.70
N GLN A 343 -10.13 5.64 2.04
CA GLN A 343 -10.69 4.60 1.17
C GLN A 343 -11.03 5.15 -0.22
N PRO A 344 -10.06 5.27 -1.14
CA PRO A 344 -10.26 5.96 -2.42
C PRO A 344 -10.80 5.08 -3.55
N PHE A 345 -10.87 3.75 -3.37
CA PHE A 345 -11.09 2.81 -4.48
C PHE A 345 -12.56 2.66 -4.89
N GLY A 346 -13.48 2.86 -3.97
CA GLY A 346 -14.90 2.67 -4.25
C GLY A 346 -15.30 1.18 -4.41
N ASN A 347 -14.62 0.29 -3.68
CA ASN A 347 -14.95 -1.14 -3.68
C ASN A 347 -16.38 -1.38 -3.17
N ILE A 348 -17.02 -2.41 -3.68
CA ILE A 348 -18.37 -2.78 -3.25
C ILE A 348 -18.29 -3.69 -2.05
N LEU A 349 -18.80 -3.22 -0.92
CA LEU A 349 -18.95 -4.01 0.30
C LEU A 349 -20.10 -4.98 0.16
N ARG A 350 -19.86 -6.23 0.58
CA ARG A 350 -20.84 -7.30 0.57
C ARG A 350 -20.78 -8.12 1.85
N VAL A 351 -21.92 -8.66 2.25
CA VAL A 351 -21.98 -9.67 3.30
C VAL A 351 -21.85 -11.02 2.64
N VAL A 352 -20.95 -11.87 3.14
CA VAL A 352 -20.71 -13.23 2.66
C VAL A 352 -20.82 -14.26 3.77
N GLU A 353 -21.25 -15.49 3.43
CA GLU A 353 -21.25 -16.62 4.36
C GLU A 353 -19.86 -17.26 4.43
N MET A 354 -19.33 -17.42 5.65
CA MET A 354 -18.07 -18.12 5.92
C MET A 354 -18.24 -19.05 7.13
N THR A 355 -17.69 -20.24 7.08
CA THR A 355 -17.57 -21.09 8.27
C THR A 355 -16.52 -20.55 9.23
N GLY A 356 -16.58 -20.91 10.51
CA GLY A 356 -15.53 -20.56 11.47
C GLY A 356 -14.14 -21.02 11.01
N ALA A 357 -14.06 -22.20 10.37
CA ALA A 357 -12.82 -22.70 9.80
C ALA A 357 -12.27 -21.80 8.67
N GLN A 358 -13.13 -21.32 7.76
CA GLN A 358 -12.73 -20.38 6.71
C GLN A 358 -12.29 -19.02 7.26
N ILE A 359 -12.92 -18.55 8.35
CA ILE A 359 -12.49 -17.33 9.05
C ILE A 359 -11.09 -17.50 9.62
N VAL A 360 -10.81 -18.62 10.30
CA VAL A 360 -9.46 -18.94 10.82
C VAL A 360 -8.45 -19.05 9.69
N GLU A 361 -8.80 -19.65 8.57
CA GLU A 361 -7.95 -19.73 7.38
C GLU A 361 -7.60 -18.33 6.84
N ALA A 362 -8.59 -17.45 6.66
CA ALA A 362 -8.37 -16.08 6.23
C ALA A 362 -7.44 -15.32 7.19
N LEU A 363 -7.62 -15.49 8.50
CA LEU A 363 -6.75 -14.88 9.51
C LEU A 363 -5.34 -15.45 9.50
N ASN A 364 -5.15 -16.73 9.16
CA ASN A 364 -3.83 -17.34 9.04
C ASN A 364 -3.11 -16.88 7.77
N GLN A 365 -3.81 -16.64 6.65
CA GLN A 365 -3.21 -16.21 5.39
C GLN A 365 -2.45 -14.88 5.50
N GLN A 366 -2.79 -14.01 6.46
CA GLN A 366 -2.03 -12.78 6.73
C GLN A 366 -0.63 -13.02 7.34
N TYR A 367 -0.29 -14.24 7.71
CA TYR A 367 0.97 -14.63 8.36
C TYR A 367 1.90 -15.43 7.45
N ASP A 368 1.57 -15.59 6.18
CA ASP A 368 2.51 -16.02 5.17
C ASP A 368 3.70 -15.06 5.14
N GLU A 369 4.94 -15.58 5.07
CA GLU A 369 6.15 -14.75 5.17
C GLU A 369 6.24 -13.71 4.04
N ASP A 370 5.78 -14.08 2.85
CA ASP A 370 5.75 -13.19 1.69
C ASP A 370 4.57 -12.22 1.73
N GLN A 371 3.64 -12.38 2.69
CA GLN A 371 2.44 -11.56 2.78
C GLN A 371 2.73 -10.16 3.32
N ALA A 372 2.58 -9.15 2.47
CA ALA A 372 2.75 -7.75 2.81
C ALA A 372 1.47 -7.10 3.38
N TYR A 373 0.31 -7.77 3.27
CA TYR A 373 -0.99 -7.24 3.60
C TYR A 373 -1.63 -7.98 4.77
N TYR A 374 -2.34 -7.24 5.61
CA TYR A 374 -2.97 -7.75 6.82
C TYR A 374 -4.45 -7.39 6.81
N LEU A 375 -5.25 -8.13 7.55
CA LEU A 375 -6.66 -7.82 7.76
C LEU A 375 -6.82 -6.91 8.98
N GLN A 376 -7.67 -5.90 8.89
CA GLN A 376 -8.29 -5.24 10.02
C GLN A 376 -9.65 -5.87 10.24
N ILE A 377 -10.11 -5.98 11.50
CA ILE A 377 -11.25 -6.82 11.86
C ILE A 377 -12.19 -6.10 12.82
N SER A 378 -13.51 -6.36 12.71
CA SER A 378 -14.54 -5.89 13.62
C SER A 378 -15.52 -7.00 13.98
N GLY A 379 -16.09 -6.94 15.20
CA GLY A 379 -17.02 -7.93 15.73
C GLY A 379 -16.35 -9.17 16.31
N LEU A 380 -15.07 -9.38 16.05
CA LEU A 380 -14.28 -10.50 16.56
C LEU A 380 -12.93 -10.05 17.10
N ARG A 381 -12.31 -10.90 17.90
CA ARG A 381 -10.90 -10.82 18.31
C ARG A 381 -10.26 -12.20 18.26
N TYR A 382 -8.93 -12.27 18.16
CA TYR A 382 -8.25 -13.57 18.19
C TYR A 382 -6.91 -13.52 18.89
N THR A 383 -6.47 -14.70 19.33
CA THR A 383 -5.12 -14.93 19.84
C THR A 383 -4.30 -15.66 18.76
N TYR A 384 -3.00 -15.36 18.69
CA TYR A 384 -2.05 -16.02 17.81
C TYR A 384 -0.69 -16.18 18.50
N THR A 385 0.13 -17.08 17.99
CA THR A 385 1.44 -17.40 18.56
C THR A 385 2.43 -17.76 17.45
N ASP A 386 3.71 -17.86 17.81
CA ASP A 386 4.74 -18.36 16.91
C ASP A 386 4.45 -19.81 16.46
N GLN A 387 4.88 -20.12 15.27
CA GLN A 387 4.86 -21.46 14.72
C GLN A 387 6.25 -21.76 14.12
N ASN A 388 6.69 -23.00 14.22
CA ASN A 388 8.00 -23.42 13.70
C ASN A 388 7.92 -23.75 12.21
N ASP A 389 7.46 -22.77 11.42
CA ASP A 389 7.41 -22.82 9.96
C ASP A 389 7.93 -21.49 9.42
N PRO A 390 9.06 -21.45 8.72
CA PRO A 390 9.62 -20.21 8.20
C PRO A 390 8.72 -19.53 7.15
N ASN A 391 7.87 -20.28 6.44
CA ASN A 391 6.96 -19.72 5.43
C ASN A 391 5.66 -19.17 6.06
N GLN A 392 5.33 -19.62 7.26
CA GLN A 392 4.18 -19.17 8.03
C GLN A 392 4.56 -19.05 9.51
N PRO A 393 5.30 -17.99 9.90
CA PRO A 393 5.92 -17.89 11.22
C PRO A 393 4.94 -17.79 12.38
N TYR A 394 3.67 -17.47 12.11
CA TYR A 394 2.61 -17.35 13.12
C TYR A 394 1.39 -18.19 12.75
N LYS A 395 0.61 -18.56 13.78
CA LYS A 395 -0.69 -19.22 13.62
C LYS A 395 -1.72 -18.67 14.59
N VAL A 396 -2.96 -18.63 14.12
CA VAL A 396 -4.12 -18.34 14.96
C VAL A 396 -4.32 -19.49 15.96
N VAL A 397 -4.49 -19.14 17.22
CA VAL A 397 -4.76 -20.09 18.32
C VAL A 397 -6.26 -20.22 18.54
N GLN A 398 -6.95 -19.10 18.76
CA GLN A 398 -8.38 -19.08 19.04
C GLN A 398 -8.98 -17.77 18.56
N VAL A 399 -10.16 -17.86 17.92
CA VAL A 399 -10.99 -16.70 17.54
C VAL A 399 -12.19 -16.64 18.48
N TYR A 400 -12.56 -15.43 18.89
CA TYR A 400 -13.70 -15.15 19.78
C TYR A 400 -14.62 -14.12 19.13
N ASP A 401 -15.92 -14.28 19.36
CA ASP A 401 -16.92 -13.29 18.98
C ASP A 401 -16.94 -12.07 19.94
N GLN A 402 -17.81 -11.10 19.67
CA GLN A 402 -18.01 -9.92 20.52
C GLN A 402 -18.46 -10.23 21.97
N HIS A 403 -18.98 -11.45 22.22
CA HIS A 403 -19.40 -11.94 23.56
C HIS A 403 -18.31 -12.78 24.23
N ASN A 404 -17.09 -12.78 23.70
CA ASN A 404 -15.96 -13.60 24.14
C ASN A 404 -16.22 -15.12 24.06
N GLN A 405 -17.14 -15.56 23.22
CA GLN A 405 -17.34 -16.98 22.97
C GLN A 405 -16.42 -17.45 21.86
N PRO A 406 -15.73 -18.60 22.02
CA PRO A 406 -14.97 -19.22 20.95
C PRO A 406 -15.83 -19.48 19.72
N LEU A 407 -15.31 -19.21 18.51
CA LEU A 407 -16.02 -19.54 17.28
C LEU A 407 -16.17 -21.05 17.12
N ASP A 408 -17.37 -21.48 16.74
CA ASP A 408 -17.61 -22.83 16.25
C ASP A 408 -17.10 -22.95 14.80
N MET A 409 -16.15 -23.83 14.57
CA MET A 409 -15.49 -24.01 13.28
C MET A 409 -16.44 -24.46 12.17
N ASN A 410 -17.53 -25.13 12.53
CA ASN A 410 -18.52 -25.68 11.58
C ASN A 410 -19.73 -24.75 11.37
N LYS A 411 -19.92 -23.76 12.26
CA LYS A 411 -21.01 -22.78 12.13
C LYS A 411 -20.70 -21.79 11.02
N THR A 412 -21.73 -21.40 10.27
CA THR A 412 -21.65 -20.33 9.29
C THR A 412 -21.91 -18.99 9.96
N TYR A 413 -21.07 -18.02 9.63
CA TYR A 413 -21.12 -16.63 10.06
C TYR A 413 -21.25 -15.72 8.85
N ASN A 414 -21.80 -14.55 9.03
CA ASN A 414 -21.93 -13.53 8.01
C ASN A 414 -20.82 -12.49 8.20
N VAL A 415 -19.97 -12.33 7.17
CA VAL A 415 -18.80 -11.46 7.22
C VAL A 415 -18.92 -10.37 6.17
N VAL A 416 -18.75 -9.11 6.57
CA VAL A 416 -18.64 -7.99 5.62
C VAL A 416 -17.23 -7.96 5.07
N ILE A 417 -17.09 -7.99 3.76
CA ILE A 417 -15.82 -7.83 3.03
C ILE A 417 -16.03 -6.95 1.79
N ASN A 418 -14.96 -6.41 1.24
CA ASN A 418 -15.01 -5.74 -0.05
C ASN A 418 -14.93 -6.76 -1.20
N ASP A 419 -15.31 -6.36 -2.41
CA ASP A 419 -15.28 -7.22 -3.61
C ASP A 419 -13.86 -7.58 -4.05
N PHE A 420 -12.86 -6.77 -3.74
CA PHE A 420 -11.46 -7.07 -3.95
C PHE A 420 -11.03 -8.31 -3.14
N LEU A 421 -11.32 -8.36 -1.83
CA LEU A 421 -11.09 -9.54 -0.99
C LEU A 421 -11.91 -10.75 -1.46
N ALA A 422 -13.17 -10.55 -1.85
CA ALA A 422 -14.02 -11.63 -2.38
C ALA A 422 -13.43 -12.27 -3.65
N GLY A 423 -12.66 -11.52 -4.44
CA GLY A 423 -11.86 -12.00 -5.56
C GLY A 423 -10.56 -12.71 -5.16
N GLY A 424 -10.19 -12.70 -3.87
CA GLY A 424 -8.91 -13.18 -3.34
C GLY A 424 -7.79 -12.18 -3.49
N GLY A 425 -8.12 -10.89 -3.50
CA GLY A 425 -7.15 -9.80 -3.52
C GLY A 425 -6.18 -9.87 -2.35
N ASP A 426 -5.00 -9.30 -2.53
CA ASP A 426 -3.88 -9.36 -1.59
C ASP A 426 -3.50 -10.81 -1.17
N GLY A 427 -3.84 -11.82 -1.98
CA GLY A 427 -3.53 -13.23 -1.71
C GLY A 427 -4.51 -13.95 -0.76
N PHE A 428 -5.58 -13.30 -0.29
CA PHE A 428 -6.55 -13.90 0.64
C PHE A 428 -7.52 -14.87 -0.08
N SER A 429 -7.05 -16.06 -0.42
CA SER A 429 -7.83 -17.06 -1.16
C SER A 429 -9.01 -17.63 -0.38
N ALA A 430 -9.00 -17.56 0.96
CA ALA A 430 -10.10 -18.05 1.81
C ALA A 430 -11.45 -17.33 1.55
N PHE A 431 -11.42 -16.13 0.98
CA PHE A 431 -12.64 -15.40 0.61
C PHE A 431 -13.22 -15.81 -0.76
N LYS A 432 -12.44 -16.51 -1.61
CA LYS A 432 -12.88 -16.88 -2.96
C LYS A 432 -14.09 -17.83 -2.93
N GLY A 433 -15.07 -17.54 -3.76
CA GLY A 433 -16.24 -18.41 -3.93
C GLY A 433 -17.20 -18.42 -2.74
N THR A 434 -17.04 -17.51 -1.78
CA THR A 434 -17.99 -17.35 -0.67
C THR A 434 -19.36 -16.90 -1.19
N LYS A 435 -20.44 -17.40 -0.56
CA LYS A 435 -21.79 -17.08 -0.97
C LYS A 435 -22.17 -15.67 -0.51
N VAL A 436 -22.56 -14.80 -1.45
CA VAL A 436 -23.02 -13.44 -1.16
C VAL A 436 -24.44 -13.47 -0.58
N VAL A 437 -24.63 -12.84 0.57
CA VAL A 437 -25.91 -12.65 1.26
C VAL A 437 -26.60 -11.36 0.81
N GLY A 438 -25.81 -10.28 0.66
CA GLY A 438 -26.33 -8.98 0.22
C GLY A 438 -25.20 -7.97 -0.03
N ILE A 439 -25.57 -6.86 -0.65
CA ILE A 439 -24.69 -5.73 -0.94
C ILE A 439 -24.94 -4.64 0.09
N VAL A 440 -23.88 -4.11 0.69
CA VAL A 440 -23.95 -3.04 1.70
C VAL A 440 -23.90 -1.67 1.03
N GLY A 441 -22.94 -1.45 0.15
CA GLY A 441 -22.70 -0.16 -0.51
C GLY A 441 -21.24 -0.03 -0.95
N GLN A 442 -20.88 1.15 -1.44
CA GLN A 442 -19.51 1.49 -1.80
C GLN A 442 -18.71 1.84 -0.52
N ASP A 443 -17.50 1.32 -0.37
CA ASP A 443 -16.70 1.44 0.87
C ASP A 443 -16.43 2.90 1.28
N THR A 444 -16.11 3.76 0.32
CA THR A 444 -15.93 5.21 0.53
C THR A 444 -17.20 5.87 1.10
N ASP A 445 -18.35 5.61 0.44
CA ASP A 445 -19.63 6.20 0.86
C ASP A 445 -20.05 5.68 2.24
N VAL A 446 -19.87 4.39 2.48
CA VAL A 446 -20.14 3.74 3.77
C VAL A 446 -19.32 4.38 4.90
N PHE A 447 -18.04 4.66 4.65
CA PHE A 447 -17.19 5.28 5.66
C PHE A 447 -17.58 6.74 5.92
N ILE A 448 -17.93 7.50 4.88
CA ILE A 448 -18.45 8.88 4.99
C ILE A 448 -19.76 8.90 5.77
N ASP A 449 -20.69 8.00 5.44
CA ASP A 449 -21.99 7.88 6.12
C ASP A 449 -21.83 7.51 7.59
N TYR A 450 -20.93 6.57 7.91
CA TYR A 450 -20.61 6.19 9.30
C TYR A 450 -20.13 7.38 10.12
N ILE A 451 -19.16 8.16 9.61
CA ILE A 451 -18.65 9.36 10.28
C ILE A 451 -19.78 10.37 10.49
N THR A 452 -20.64 10.55 9.47
CA THR A 452 -21.76 11.49 9.50
C THR A 452 -22.81 11.06 10.52
N ASP A 453 -23.20 9.79 10.52
CA ASP A 453 -24.20 9.24 11.45
C ASP A 453 -23.72 9.36 12.90
N MET A 454 -22.48 8.94 13.18
CA MET A 454 -21.90 9.03 14.53
C MET A 454 -21.91 10.47 15.04
N THR A 455 -21.53 11.43 14.20
CA THR A 455 -21.55 12.85 14.57
C THR A 455 -22.97 13.33 14.84
N ASN A 456 -23.94 12.98 13.99
CA ASN A 456 -25.34 13.37 14.15
C ASN A 456 -25.95 12.76 15.42
N ASP A 457 -25.52 11.57 15.83
CA ASP A 457 -25.89 10.91 17.06
C ASP A 457 -25.22 11.53 18.32
N GLY A 458 -24.39 12.56 18.15
CA GLY A 458 -23.62 13.18 19.24
C GLY A 458 -22.46 12.32 19.74
N LYS A 459 -21.99 11.39 18.91
CA LYS A 459 -20.86 10.48 19.17
C LYS A 459 -19.68 10.86 18.25
N PRO A 460 -18.85 11.84 18.60
CA PRO A 460 -17.73 12.23 17.75
C PRO A 460 -16.77 11.07 17.58
N ILE A 461 -16.12 11.01 16.43
CA ILE A 461 -15.20 9.93 16.05
C ILE A 461 -14.00 9.91 17.00
N THR A 462 -13.70 8.72 17.52
CA THR A 462 -12.53 8.44 18.36
C THR A 462 -11.69 7.33 17.76
N ALA A 463 -10.37 7.39 17.95
CA ALA A 463 -9.51 6.28 17.59
C ALA A 463 -9.91 5.02 18.40
N PRO A 464 -10.20 3.88 17.74
CA PRO A 464 -10.48 2.63 18.43
C PRO A 464 -9.30 2.15 19.27
N THR A 465 -9.59 1.35 20.32
CA THR A 465 -8.53 0.67 21.08
C THR A 465 -8.07 -0.55 20.30
N MET A 466 -6.80 -0.57 19.96
CA MET A 466 -6.17 -1.67 19.18
C MET A 466 -5.82 -2.83 20.12
N ASN A 467 -6.71 -3.81 20.23
CA ASN A 467 -6.56 -5.01 21.09
C ASN A 467 -7.33 -6.23 20.54
N ARG A 468 -7.59 -6.23 19.23
CA ARG A 468 -8.35 -7.31 18.57
C ARG A 468 -7.46 -8.48 18.19
N LYS A 469 -6.14 -8.25 18.05
CA LYS A 469 -5.12 -9.25 17.73
C LYS A 469 -4.17 -9.38 18.91
N ILE A 470 -4.16 -10.53 19.57
CA ILE A 470 -3.42 -10.75 20.82
C ILE A 470 -2.35 -11.82 20.57
N TYR A 471 -1.08 -11.39 20.62
CA TYR A 471 0.05 -12.32 20.57
C TYR A 471 0.22 -13.04 21.90
N LEU A 472 0.37 -14.35 21.87
CA LEU A 472 0.67 -15.18 23.02
C LEU A 472 2.10 -15.72 22.95
N THR A 473 2.89 -15.44 23.99
CA THR A 473 4.18 -16.13 24.16
C THR A 473 3.96 -17.62 24.44
N ALA A 474 4.99 -18.46 24.25
CA ALA A 474 4.91 -19.87 24.54
C ALA A 474 4.48 -20.18 25.99
N GLU A 475 4.89 -19.34 26.97
CA GLU A 475 4.48 -19.46 28.36
C GLU A 475 2.98 -19.14 28.56
N GLN A 476 2.50 -18.08 27.92
CA GLN A 476 1.08 -17.69 27.96
C GLN A 476 0.19 -18.74 27.28
N LEU A 477 0.66 -19.33 26.17
CA LEU A 477 -0.04 -20.41 25.48
C LEU A 477 -0.15 -21.65 26.38
N ALA A 478 0.95 -22.11 26.99
CA ALA A 478 0.96 -23.26 27.89
C ALA A 478 0.05 -23.06 29.10
N LYS A 479 -0.04 -21.82 29.62
CA LYS A 479 -0.97 -21.50 30.71
C LYS A 479 -2.43 -21.56 30.24
N ALA A 480 -2.76 -21.01 29.06
CA ALA A 480 -4.11 -21.08 28.51
C ALA A 480 -4.57 -22.51 28.27
N ASP A 481 -3.66 -23.40 27.81
CA ASP A 481 -3.94 -24.82 27.63
C ASP A 481 -4.18 -25.53 28.98
N SER A 482 -3.41 -25.19 30.03
CA SER A 482 -3.58 -25.79 31.37
C SER A 482 -4.91 -25.37 32.05
N ASP A 483 -5.29 -24.09 31.85
CA ASP A 483 -6.54 -23.55 32.39
C ASP A 483 -7.77 -24.17 31.69
N SER A 484 -7.68 -24.44 30.39
CA SER A 484 -8.74 -25.11 29.62
C SER A 484 -8.89 -26.59 30.01
N GLN A 485 -7.79 -27.30 30.28
CA GLN A 485 -7.82 -28.68 30.76
C GLN A 485 -8.36 -28.81 32.17
N SER A 486 -8.13 -27.83 33.07
CA SER A 486 -8.66 -27.82 34.44
C SER A 486 -10.18 -27.63 34.47
N GLN A 487 -10.74 -26.87 33.55
CA GLN A 487 -12.20 -26.68 33.43
C GLN A 487 -12.92 -27.90 32.85
N THR A 488 -12.28 -28.68 31.98
CA THR A 488 -12.86 -29.93 31.46
C THR A 488 -12.77 -31.09 32.47
N GLY A 489 -11.80 -31.04 33.42
CA GLY A 489 -11.65 -32.03 34.50
C GLY A 489 -12.70 -31.93 35.57
N THR A 490 -13.25 -30.73 35.85
CA THR A 490 -14.25 -30.51 36.92
C THR A 490 -15.66 -30.91 36.49
N ASN A 491 -15.96 -31.03 35.20
CA ASN A 491 -17.28 -31.46 34.73
C ASN A 491 -17.46 -32.98 34.56
N ARG A 492 -16.44 -33.80 34.90
CA ARG A 492 -16.54 -35.27 34.81
C ARG A 492 -16.84 -35.98 36.12
N ASN A 493 -16.89 -35.27 37.27
CA ASN A 493 -17.10 -35.89 38.61
C ASN A 493 -18.48 -35.61 39.25
N THR A 494 -19.47 -35.15 38.49
CA THR A 494 -20.83 -34.98 39.04
C THR A 494 -21.87 -35.68 38.13
N GLN A 495 -21.68 -36.98 37.87
CA GLN A 495 -22.75 -37.88 37.46
C GLN A 495 -22.51 -39.26 38.03
N ASN A 496 -22.82 -39.40 39.30
CA ASN A 496 -23.31 -40.62 39.93
C ASN A 496 -23.77 -40.22 41.35
N ASP A 497 -25.06 -39.97 41.48
CA ASP A 497 -25.93 -40.41 42.56
C ASP A 497 -27.30 -39.78 42.35
N ALA A 498 -28.17 -40.53 41.70
CA ALA A 498 -29.59 -40.25 41.67
C ALA A 498 -30.30 -41.30 42.54
N ASN A 499 -30.87 -40.88 43.62
CA ASN A 499 -32.21 -41.29 44.01
C ASN A 499 -32.59 -40.72 45.37
N SER A 500 -33.56 -39.87 45.49
CA SER A 500 -34.81 -40.04 46.22
C SER A 500 -35.49 -38.73 46.57
N GLN A 501 -36.75 -38.70 46.23
CA GLN A 501 -37.90 -38.07 46.86
C GLN A 501 -38.10 -36.55 46.90
N THR A 502 -39.11 -36.16 46.06
CA THR A 502 -40.32 -35.37 46.32
C THR A 502 -40.39 -34.51 47.58
N GLU A 503 -40.65 -33.20 47.41
CA GLU A 503 -41.89 -32.53 47.82
C GLU A 503 -41.81 -31.02 47.52
N GLY A 504 -42.93 -30.45 47.10
CA GLY A 504 -43.10 -29.14 46.53
C GLY A 504 -43.02 -27.96 47.51
N ASN A 505 -42.86 -26.77 46.97
CA ASN A 505 -43.76 -25.63 47.17
C ASN A 505 -43.28 -24.37 46.38
N GLN A 506 -44.27 -23.88 45.62
CA GLN A 506 -44.66 -22.49 45.34
C GLN A 506 -43.62 -21.34 45.26
N LEU A 507 -43.61 -20.76 44.07
CA LEU A 507 -43.68 -19.35 43.67
C LEU A 507 -43.36 -18.25 44.69
N GLN A 508 -42.35 -17.42 44.41
CA GLN A 508 -42.45 -15.95 44.52
C GLN A 508 -41.52 -15.28 43.53
N GLU A 509 -42.08 -14.53 42.64
CA GLU A 509 -41.41 -13.49 41.83
C GLU A 509 -41.06 -12.31 42.73
N VAL A 510 -39.92 -11.65 42.49
CA VAL A 510 -39.68 -10.19 42.64
C VAL A 510 -38.29 -9.84 41.99
N PRO A 511 -38.03 -8.57 41.58
CA PRO A 511 -37.61 -8.27 40.22
C PRO A 511 -36.12 -7.85 40.06
N SER A 512 -35.71 -7.80 38.80
CA SER A 512 -34.46 -7.29 38.25
C SER A 512 -34.09 -5.87 38.67
N GLN A 513 -32.84 -5.66 39.11
CA GLN A 513 -32.07 -4.45 38.82
C GLN A 513 -30.57 -4.76 38.67
N PRO A 514 -29.84 -4.04 37.81
CA PRO A 514 -28.45 -4.34 37.49
C PRO A 514 -27.48 -3.70 38.49
N VAL A 515 -26.52 -4.48 38.98
CA VAL A 515 -25.45 -3.97 39.83
C VAL A 515 -24.15 -4.03 39.04
N SER A 516 -23.59 -2.88 38.76
CA SER A 516 -22.21 -2.73 38.29
C SER A 516 -21.22 -3.02 39.42
N PRO A 517 -20.15 -3.77 39.20
CA PRO A 517 -19.07 -3.84 40.19
C PRO A 517 -18.09 -2.69 39.96
N THR A 518 -18.07 -1.78 40.94
CA THR A 518 -16.99 -0.80 41.13
C THR A 518 -15.79 -1.52 41.75
N VAL A 519 -14.67 -1.56 41.01
CA VAL A 519 -13.39 -2.01 41.58
C VAL A 519 -12.67 -0.80 42.15
N THR A 520 -12.55 -0.76 43.46
CA THR A 520 -11.74 0.22 44.21
C THR A 520 -10.29 -0.27 44.26
N LEU A 521 -9.36 0.53 43.77
CA LEU A 521 -7.92 0.35 43.98
C LEU A 521 -7.51 0.91 45.34
N PRO A 522 -6.65 0.25 46.12
CA PRO A 522 -6.07 0.83 47.32
C PRO A 522 -4.87 1.73 46.96
N THR A 523 -4.94 2.97 47.41
CA THR A 523 -3.80 3.90 47.48
C THR A 523 -2.93 3.56 48.68
N THR A 524 -1.64 3.35 48.47
CA THR A 524 -0.63 3.54 49.53
C THR A 524 0.52 4.37 48.99
N ALA A 525 0.77 5.46 49.71
CA ALA A 525 1.86 6.40 49.46
C ALA A 525 3.17 5.90 50.08
N GLY A 526 4.31 6.32 49.53
CA GLY A 526 5.57 6.44 50.31
C GLY A 526 6.84 6.00 49.59
N GLN A 527 7.48 6.92 48.87
CA GLN A 527 8.93 7.27 48.81
C GLN A 527 10.02 6.17 48.65
N PRO A 528 11.28 6.57 48.21
CA PRO A 528 11.69 7.37 47.04
C PRO A 528 12.66 6.58 46.12
N ALA A 529 12.99 7.20 45.01
CA ALA A 529 13.87 6.72 43.95
C ALA A 529 15.29 6.37 44.42
N GLU A 530 15.80 5.21 44.02
CA GLU A 530 17.22 4.94 43.89
C GLU A 530 17.64 4.86 42.42
N THR A 531 18.61 5.71 42.08
CA THR A 531 19.26 5.80 40.77
C THR A 531 20.29 4.69 40.66
N VAL A 532 20.10 3.73 39.76
CA VAL A 532 21.13 2.77 39.41
C VAL A 532 21.79 3.20 38.10
N THR A 533 23.00 3.68 38.21
CA THR A 533 23.90 4.01 37.08
C THR A 533 24.60 2.73 36.62
N LEU A 534 24.28 2.25 35.42
CA LEU A 534 25.05 1.20 34.77
C LEU A 534 26.07 1.82 33.82
N HIS A 535 27.35 1.77 34.22
CA HIS A 535 28.48 1.99 33.35
C HIS A 535 28.76 0.73 32.54
N GLY A 536 28.87 0.87 31.21
CA GLY A 536 29.36 -0.19 30.34
C GLY A 536 29.58 0.35 28.93
N GLN A 537 30.75 0.91 28.66
CA GLN A 537 31.15 1.22 27.28
C GLN A 537 31.66 -0.04 26.57
N PRO A 538 31.30 -0.27 25.30
CA PRO A 538 32.03 -1.22 24.44
C PRO A 538 33.16 -0.51 23.72
N LYS A 539 34.28 -1.20 23.70
CA LYS A 539 35.56 -0.82 23.08
C LYS A 539 35.42 -0.58 21.58
N GLN A 540 35.91 0.54 21.10
CA GLN A 540 36.20 0.80 19.69
C GLN A 540 37.31 -0.14 19.19
N GLN A 541 37.00 -0.90 18.13
CA GLN A 541 38.03 -1.44 17.24
C GLN A 541 38.16 -0.54 16.02
N THR A 542 39.29 0.08 15.88
CA THR A 542 39.72 0.83 14.71
C THR A 542 40.02 -0.11 13.55
N VAL A 543 39.31 0.04 12.45
CA VAL A 543 39.69 -0.53 11.15
C VAL A 543 40.08 0.64 10.25
N ALA A 544 41.28 0.53 9.68
CA ALA A 544 41.92 1.55 8.87
C ALA A 544 41.09 1.89 7.61
N ALA A 545 40.89 3.18 7.39
CA ALA A 545 40.25 3.73 6.20
C ALA A 545 41.20 3.67 5.01
N ALA A 546 40.77 3.04 3.91
CA ALA A 546 41.39 3.22 2.61
C ALA A 546 40.82 4.49 1.97
N ASN A 547 41.71 5.41 1.63
CA ASN A 547 41.39 6.65 0.93
C ASN A 547 40.87 6.38 -0.47
N ASN A 548 39.56 6.60 -0.68
CA ASN A 548 39.00 6.86 -2.00
C ASN A 548 38.67 8.35 -2.09
N GLN A 549 39.43 9.07 -2.90
CA GLN A 549 39.11 10.45 -3.29
C GLN A 549 37.82 10.42 -4.16
N LEU A 550 36.72 10.89 -3.59
CA LEU A 550 35.51 11.21 -4.34
C LEU A 550 35.72 12.54 -5.06
N ILE A 551 35.63 12.50 -6.38
CA ILE A 551 35.60 13.72 -7.20
C ILE A 551 34.15 14.25 -7.06
N ASN A 552 34.00 15.39 -6.37
CA ASN A 552 32.74 16.11 -6.24
C ASN A 552 32.33 16.71 -7.60
N LEU A 553 31.32 16.16 -8.22
CA LEU A 553 30.61 16.79 -9.32
C LEU A 553 29.40 17.53 -8.74
N THR A 554 29.46 18.85 -8.73
CA THR A 554 28.33 19.70 -8.35
C THR A 554 27.30 19.78 -9.47
N PRO A 555 25.98 19.72 -9.17
CA PRO A 555 24.96 19.95 -10.17
C PRO A 555 25.05 21.38 -10.71
N THR A 556 25.07 21.53 -12.01
CA THR A 556 24.98 22.84 -12.65
C THR A 556 23.51 23.22 -12.79
N SER A 557 23.09 24.23 -12.02
CA SER A 557 21.76 24.81 -12.23
C SER A 557 21.72 25.56 -13.56
N ILE A 558 20.54 25.57 -14.19
CA ILE A 558 20.26 26.25 -15.48
C ILE A 558 20.57 27.76 -15.43
N ASN A 559 20.88 28.31 -14.27
CA ASN A 559 21.19 29.75 -14.08
C ASN A 559 22.59 30.06 -13.54
N GLY A 560 23.57 29.21 -13.75
CA GLY A 560 24.98 29.60 -13.58
C GLY A 560 25.47 29.94 -12.17
N GLN A 561 24.77 29.65 -11.12
CA GLN A 561 25.25 29.85 -9.74
C GLN A 561 25.68 28.53 -9.11
N LYS A 562 26.97 28.41 -8.81
CA LYS A 562 27.58 27.29 -8.09
C LYS A 562 27.23 27.33 -6.61
N GLN A 563 26.44 26.40 -6.10
CA GLN A 563 26.32 26.15 -4.67
C GLN A 563 27.24 25.03 -4.22
N LYS A 564 28.01 25.29 -3.15
CA LYS A 564 28.83 24.29 -2.47
C LYS A 564 27.90 23.37 -1.66
N ALA A 565 27.84 22.10 -2.03
CA ALA A 565 27.18 21.10 -1.18
C ALA A 565 28.14 20.73 -0.04
N THR A 566 27.69 20.87 1.19
CA THR A 566 28.34 20.29 2.38
C THR A 566 27.82 18.88 2.56
N ASP A 567 28.72 17.90 2.70
CA ASP A 567 28.41 16.52 3.00
C ASP A 567 27.63 16.41 4.33
N GLN A 568 26.31 16.34 4.24
CA GLN A 568 25.45 15.72 5.25
C GLN A 568 24.51 14.79 4.51
N GLN A 569 24.69 13.50 4.72
CA GLN A 569 23.64 12.52 4.42
C GLN A 569 22.41 12.91 5.26
N ALA A 570 21.49 13.64 4.65
CA ALA A 570 20.20 13.88 5.24
C ALA A 570 19.45 12.55 5.28
N ALA A 571 19.15 12.06 6.48
CA ALA A 571 18.20 10.98 6.66
C ALA A 571 16.88 11.43 6.03
N LEU A 572 16.27 10.59 5.21
CA LEU A 572 14.94 10.84 4.66
C LEU A 572 13.97 11.15 5.82
N PRO A 573 13.16 12.23 5.74
CA PRO A 573 12.25 12.57 6.81
C PRO A 573 11.25 11.44 7.03
N GLN A 574 11.17 10.94 8.25
CA GLN A 574 10.24 9.88 8.65
C GLN A 574 8.90 10.39 9.20
N THR A 575 8.67 11.70 9.19
CA THR A 575 7.43 12.27 9.75
C THR A 575 6.84 13.29 8.80
N GLY A 576 5.56 13.08 8.42
CA GLY A 576 4.77 14.08 7.72
C GLY A 576 4.50 15.29 8.63
N ASN A 577 4.56 16.48 8.07
CA ASN A 577 4.11 17.71 8.70
C ASN A 577 2.75 18.12 8.12
N ASP A 578 1.95 18.81 8.93
CA ASP A 578 0.54 19.14 8.73
C ASP A 578 0.18 20.00 7.48
N GLU A 579 1.16 20.46 6.71
CA GLU A 579 0.95 21.24 5.48
C GLU A 579 0.84 20.38 4.20
N ASP A 580 1.06 19.06 4.28
CA ASP A 580 1.11 18.14 3.14
C ASP A 580 -0.25 17.61 2.67
N LEU A 581 -1.37 18.03 3.26
CA LEU A 581 -2.68 17.45 2.93
C LEU A 581 -3.11 17.69 1.49
N ALA A 582 -2.80 18.85 0.93
CA ALA A 582 -3.08 19.12 -0.49
C ALA A 582 -2.21 18.26 -1.42
N LEU A 583 -0.98 17.95 -0.99
CA LEU A 583 -0.06 17.04 -1.68
C LEU A 583 -0.41 15.55 -1.41
N LEU A 584 -0.92 15.20 -0.22
CA LEU A 584 -1.37 13.84 0.13
C LEU A 584 -2.62 13.41 -0.66
N LEU A 585 -3.57 14.31 -0.89
CA LEU A 585 -4.71 14.06 -1.77
C LEU A 585 -4.27 13.93 -3.24
N LEU A 586 -3.16 14.55 -3.63
CA LEU A 586 -2.52 14.39 -4.93
C LEU A 586 -1.70 13.09 -5.02
N GLY A 587 -1.13 12.64 -3.91
CA GLY A 587 -0.17 11.54 -3.86
C GLY A 587 -0.75 10.14 -3.96
N SER A 588 -2.00 9.92 -3.56
CA SER A 588 -2.60 8.57 -3.59
C SER A 588 -2.81 8.00 -5.00
N SER A 589 -2.78 8.85 -6.02
CA SER A 589 -2.90 8.44 -7.43
C SER A 589 -1.56 8.50 -8.21
N LEU A 590 -0.45 8.89 -7.56
CA LEU A 590 0.86 9.07 -8.24
C LEU A 590 1.69 7.79 -8.31
N MET A 591 1.06 6.64 -8.22
CA MET A 591 1.72 5.38 -7.95
C MET A 591 2.36 4.69 -9.14
N ALA A 592 2.24 5.19 -10.35
CA ALA A 592 2.70 4.47 -11.54
C ALA A 592 3.59 5.28 -12.49
N ALA A 593 4.08 6.43 -12.08
CA ALA A 593 4.97 7.18 -12.95
C ALA A 593 6.36 7.28 -12.34
N THR A 594 7.21 6.32 -12.66
CA THR A 594 8.65 6.49 -12.57
C THR A 594 9.06 7.49 -13.66
N GLY A 595 9.22 8.75 -13.28
CA GLY A 595 9.77 9.75 -14.16
C GLY A 595 11.27 9.51 -14.31
N LEU A 596 11.70 9.11 -15.49
CA LEU A 596 13.10 9.05 -15.85
C LEU A 596 13.47 10.38 -16.51
N THR A 597 14.24 11.22 -15.85
CA THR A 597 14.96 12.30 -16.51
C THR A 597 16.38 11.80 -16.78
N ILE A 598 16.67 11.35 -17.99
CA ILE A 598 18.05 11.09 -18.40
C ILE A 598 18.59 12.43 -18.89
N MET A 599 19.40 13.07 -18.07
CA MET A 599 20.29 14.13 -18.55
C MET A 599 21.49 13.47 -19.23
N LEU A 600 21.57 13.67 -20.53
CA LEU A 600 22.74 13.27 -21.30
C LEU A 600 23.57 14.53 -21.55
N VAL A 601 24.80 14.52 -21.10
CA VAL A 601 25.80 15.55 -21.39
C VAL A 601 26.69 15.07 -22.53
#